data_f234fd8a9a8e4b35880a546a2b133748
#
_entry.id   f234fd8a9a8e4b35880a546a2b133748
#
_cell.length_a   1.000
_cell.length_b   1.000
_cell.length_c   1.000
_cell.angle_alpha   90.00
_cell.angle_beta   90.00
_cell.angle_gamma   90.00
#
_symmetry.space_group_name_H-M   'P 1'
#
loop_
_entity.id
_entity.type
_entity.pdbx_description
1 polymer ?
#
loop_
_entity_poly.entity_id
_entity_poly.type
_entity_poly.pdbx_seq_one_letter_code
_entity_poly.pdbx_strand_id
1 'polypeptide(L)'
;MIDLHCHSTVSDGMLSPAEVVRLAHQNGCTLLALTDHDHTGGIAEARAEADKLGLRLINGVEISVTWRGRTIHVVGLDFDEQDENLQNLLAQVRQGRLKRLEAIAAKLEKKGIGGAYDGALALAANKEMVSRTHIAKFLIQAGHVKNKQQAFTKYLGDGKSCAVRHEWATL
;
A
#
# COMPACT_ATOMS: atom_id res chain seq x y z
N MET A 1 23.66 -1.49 10.76
CA MET A 1 22.34 -2.18 10.73
C MET A 1 21.92 -2.34 9.27
N ILE A 2 21.23 -3.44 8.93
CA ILE A 2 20.67 -3.70 7.60
C ILE A 2 19.15 -3.65 7.76
N ASP A 3 18.45 -2.91 6.89
CA ASP A 3 16.99 -2.85 6.83
C ASP A 3 16.54 -3.11 5.39
N LEU A 4 15.86 -4.22 5.17
CA LEU A 4 15.42 -4.66 3.83
C LEU A 4 13.91 -4.65 3.67
N HIS A 5 13.17 -4.00 4.59
CA HIS A 5 11.72 -3.95 4.53
C HIS A 5 11.19 -2.69 5.22
N CYS A 6 10.99 -1.63 4.45
CA CYS A 6 10.39 -0.40 4.94
C CYS A 6 9.50 0.26 3.87
N HIS A 7 8.60 1.12 4.31
CA HIS A 7 7.59 1.77 3.45
C HIS A 7 7.64 3.28 3.56
N SER A 8 7.28 3.93 2.46
CA SER A 8 7.16 5.39 2.38
C SER A 8 5.71 5.82 2.09
N THR A 9 5.51 7.13 1.94
CA THR A 9 4.23 7.71 1.50
C THR A 9 3.82 7.32 0.08
N VAL A 10 4.71 6.67 -0.67
CA VAL A 10 4.37 6.10 -1.99
C VAL A 10 3.38 4.95 -1.84
N SER A 11 3.41 4.22 -0.71
CA SER A 11 2.40 3.22 -0.38
C SER A 11 1.60 3.58 0.87
N ASP A 12 1.98 3.09 2.03
CA ASP A 12 1.23 3.27 3.28
C ASP A 12 2.09 3.73 4.46
N GLY A 13 3.36 4.05 4.21
CA GLY A 13 4.25 4.69 5.18
C GLY A 13 3.85 6.15 5.47
N MET A 14 4.46 6.75 6.47
CA MET A 14 4.17 8.12 6.91
C MET A 14 5.24 9.13 6.49
N LEU A 15 6.41 8.66 6.08
CA LEU A 15 7.55 9.48 5.66
C LEU A 15 7.72 9.40 4.14
N SER A 16 8.18 10.48 3.51
CA SER A 16 8.61 10.45 2.11
C SER A 16 9.80 9.50 1.91
N PRO A 17 10.05 9.01 0.69
CA PRO A 17 11.21 8.17 0.42
C PRO A 17 12.53 8.74 0.95
N ALA A 18 12.78 10.03 0.74
CA ALA A 18 13.97 10.71 1.23
C ALA A 18 14.03 10.78 2.77
N GLU A 19 12.89 11.00 3.44
CA GLU A 19 12.83 11.01 4.91
C GLU A 19 13.08 9.63 5.50
N VAL A 20 12.58 8.56 4.87
CA VAL A 20 12.87 7.17 5.27
C VAL A 20 14.38 6.92 5.22
N VAL A 21 15.04 7.32 4.13
CA VAL A 21 16.49 7.17 3.96
C VAL A 21 17.26 7.95 5.03
N ARG A 22 16.88 9.22 5.31
CA ARG A 22 17.51 10.02 6.36
C ARG A 22 17.36 9.38 7.73
N LEU A 23 16.16 8.90 8.05
CA LEU A 23 15.90 8.24 9.33
C LEU A 23 16.71 6.94 9.47
N ALA A 24 16.76 6.13 8.43
CA ALA A 24 17.57 4.90 8.42
C ALA A 24 19.06 5.22 8.63
N HIS A 25 19.61 6.20 7.92
CA HIS A 25 21.00 6.64 8.06
C HIS A 25 21.29 7.14 9.49
N GLN A 26 20.43 7.98 10.06
CA GLN A 26 20.55 8.50 11.44
C GLN A 26 20.55 7.40 12.48
N ASN A 27 19.87 6.28 12.22
CA ASN A 27 19.84 5.10 13.08
C ASN A 27 20.97 4.09 12.78
N GLY A 28 21.97 4.47 11.99
CA GLY A 28 23.16 3.64 11.68
C GLY A 28 22.89 2.51 10.70
N CYS A 29 21.86 2.66 9.83
CA CYS A 29 21.66 1.73 8.73
C CYS A 29 22.80 1.88 7.70
N THR A 30 23.33 0.75 7.22
CA THR A 30 24.40 0.70 6.23
C THR A 30 23.95 0.11 4.90
N LEU A 31 22.80 -0.58 4.90
CA LEU A 31 22.15 -1.12 3.71
C LEU A 31 20.64 -1.02 3.90
N LEU A 32 19.97 -0.37 2.96
CA LEU A 32 18.52 -0.15 2.98
C LEU A 32 17.87 -0.70 1.71
N ALA A 33 16.65 -1.25 1.82
CA ALA A 33 15.75 -1.44 0.69
C ALA A 33 14.42 -0.76 0.99
N LEU A 34 13.99 0.15 0.10
CA LEU A 34 12.63 0.69 0.13
C LEU A 34 11.71 -0.29 -0.58
N THR A 35 10.72 -0.82 0.13
CA THR A 35 9.86 -1.92 -0.32
C THR A 35 8.38 -1.53 -0.32
N ASP A 36 8.05 -0.39 -0.88
CA ASP A 36 6.67 0.07 -0.97
C ASP A 36 5.75 -0.97 -1.61
N HIS A 37 4.53 -1.07 -1.10
CA HIS A 37 3.54 -2.00 -1.64
C HIS A 37 3.24 -1.71 -3.11
N ASP A 38 3.37 -2.71 -3.96
CA ASP A 38 2.95 -2.72 -5.37
C ASP A 38 3.42 -1.50 -6.18
N HIS A 39 4.48 -0.82 -5.73
CA HIS A 39 4.96 0.43 -6.33
C HIS A 39 6.47 0.63 -6.16
N THR A 40 7.13 1.04 -7.24
CA THR A 40 8.59 1.34 -7.26
C THR A 40 8.88 2.84 -7.37
N GLY A 41 7.86 3.69 -7.44
CA GLY A 41 8.01 5.13 -7.72
C GLY A 41 8.75 5.95 -6.66
N GLY A 42 9.00 5.38 -5.47
CA GLY A 42 9.82 6.00 -4.42
C GLY A 42 11.32 5.76 -4.57
N ILE A 43 11.72 4.78 -5.37
CA ILE A 43 13.13 4.32 -5.45
C ILE A 43 14.07 5.45 -5.93
N ALA A 44 13.68 6.19 -6.95
CA ALA A 44 14.51 7.27 -7.50
C ALA A 44 14.79 8.37 -6.47
N GLU A 45 13.76 8.80 -5.72
CA GLU A 45 13.91 9.79 -4.65
C GLU A 45 14.77 9.25 -3.50
N ALA A 46 14.51 8.01 -3.08
CA ALA A 46 15.29 7.34 -2.05
C ALA A 46 16.76 7.21 -2.44
N ARG A 47 17.06 6.84 -3.69
CA ARG A 47 18.40 6.70 -4.22
C ARG A 47 19.15 8.03 -4.20
N ALA A 48 18.51 9.10 -4.71
CA ALA A 48 19.12 10.43 -4.71
C ALA A 48 19.49 10.92 -3.31
N GLU A 49 18.72 10.55 -2.29
CA GLU A 49 19.04 10.89 -0.91
C GLU A 49 20.10 9.96 -0.30
N ALA A 50 20.03 8.65 -0.60
CA ALA A 50 21.00 7.67 -0.15
C ALA A 50 22.42 7.99 -0.67
N ASP A 51 22.54 8.40 -1.93
CA ASP A 51 23.81 8.78 -2.55
C ASP A 51 24.46 9.97 -1.83
N LYS A 52 23.67 10.99 -1.44
CA LYS A 52 24.16 12.15 -0.66
C LYS A 52 24.72 11.75 0.70
N LEU A 53 24.12 10.73 1.32
CA LEU A 53 24.45 10.28 2.67
C LEU A 53 25.48 9.14 2.69
N GLY A 54 25.86 8.62 1.53
CA GLY A 54 26.72 7.44 1.43
C GLY A 54 26.07 6.16 1.96
N LEU A 55 24.75 6.10 2.00
CA LEU A 55 23.98 4.92 2.40
C LEU A 55 23.78 4.01 1.18
N ARG A 56 24.12 2.72 1.29
CA ARG A 56 23.83 1.76 0.23
C ARG A 56 22.33 1.47 0.16
N LEU A 57 21.73 1.75 -1.00
CA LEU A 57 20.33 1.42 -1.30
C LEU A 57 20.26 0.35 -2.39
N ILE A 58 19.40 -0.65 -2.19
CA ILE A 58 19.00 -1.60 -3.23
C ILE A 58 17.52 -1.43 -3.58
N ASN A 59 17.16 -1.77 -4.82
CA ASN A 59 15.76 -1.73 -5.24
C ASN A 59 14.95 -2.74 -4.45
N GLY A 60 13.80 -2.32 -3.94
CA GLY A 60 12.87 -3.15 -3.22
C GLY A 60 11.43 -2.89 -3.65
N VAL A 61 10.59 -3.89 -3.52
CA VAL A 61 9.13 -3.80 -3.67
C VAL A 61 8.46 -4.89 -2.87
N GLU A 62 7.31 -4.61 -2.27
CA GLU A 62 6.47 -5.61 -1.62
C GLU A 62 5.23 -5.86 -2.48
N ILE A 63 5.17 -7.02 -3.15
CA ILE A 63 4.15 -7.35 -4.13
C ILE A 63 3.00 -8.09 -3.45
N SER A 64 1.77 -7.57 -3.62
CA SER A 64 0.56 -8.27 -3.19
C SER A 64 0.25 -9.41 -4.16
N VAL A 65 0.16 -10.64 -3.65
CA VAL A 65 -0.14 -11.83 -4.44
C VAL A 65 -1.22 -12.68 -3.78
N THR A 66 -1.92 -13.48 -4.59
CA THR A 66 -2.90 -14.46 -4.10
C THR A 66 -2.30 -15.86 -4.21
N TRP A 67 -2.17 -16.50 -3.06
CA TRP A 67 -1.74 -17.91 -2.99
C TRP A 67 -2.76 -18.72 -2.19
N ARG A 68 -3.28 -19.80 -2.82
CA ARG A 68 -4.31 -20.67 -2.22
C ARG A 68 -5.48 -19.90 -1.62
N GLY A 69 -5.94 -18.84 -2.30
CA GLY A 69 -7.07 -18.01 -1.89
C GLY A 69 -6.80 -17.04 -0.72
N ARG A 70 -5.54 -16.86 -0.34
CA ARG A 70 -5.09 -15.91 0.68
C ARG A 70 -4.22 -14.84 0.04
N THR A 71 -4.32 -13.61 0.51
CA THR A 71 -3.33 -12.57 0.19
C THR A 71 -2.07 -12.83 0.98
N ILE A 72 -0.94 -12.92 0.29
CA ILE A 72 0.39 -12.86 0.88
C ILE A 72 1.17 -11.72 0.23
N HIS A 73 2.23 -11.28 0.87
CA HIS A 73 3.10 -10.24 0.36
C HIS A 73 4.49 -10.83 0.12
N VAL A 74 5.00 -10.63 -1.09
CA VAL A 74 6.32 -11.13 -1.50
C VAL A 74 7.25 -9.94 -1.65
N VAL A 75 8.33 -9.95 -0.89
CA VAL A 75 9.37 -8.92 -1.00
C VAL A 75 10.33 -9.32 -2.13
N GLY A 76 10.39 -8.48 -3.17
CA GLY A 76 11.40 -8.53 -4.22
C GLY A 76 12.53 -7.56 -3.89
N LEU A 77 13.76 -7.99 -4.08
CA LEU A 77 14.95 -7.19 -3.84
C LEU A 77 15.90 -7.28 -5.02
N ASP A 78 16.67 -6.21 -5.26
CA ASP A 78 17.78 -6.14 -6.22
C ASP A 78 17.37 -6.51 -7.66
N PHE A 79 16.27 -5.96 -8.12
CA PHE A 79 15.71 -6.14 -9.47
C PHE A 79 15.96 -4.89 -10.34
N ASP A 80 15.77 -5.05 -11.65
CA ASP A 80 15.73 -3.92 -12.57
C ASP A 80 14.39 -3.18 -12.43
N GLU A 81 14.45 -1.94 -11.93
CA GLU A 81 13.25 -1.10 -11.75
C GLU A 81 12.61 -0.65 -13.08
N GLN A 82 13.30 -0.82 -14.20
CA GLN A 82 12.81 -0.50 -15.55
C GLN A 82 12.23 -1.73 -16.27
N ASP A 83 12.25 -2.93 -15.65
CA ASP A 83 11.65 -4.13 -16.28
C ASP A 83 10.16 -3.91 -16.56
N GLU A 84 9.80 -3.93 -17.84
CA GLU A 84 8.43 -3.65 -18.29
C GLU A 84 7.41 -4.67 -17.78
N ASN A 85 7.82 -5.93 -17.64
CA ASN A 85 6.91 -6.98 -17.15
C ASN A 85 6.58 -6.74 -15.68
N LEU A 86 7.58 -6.39 -14.88
CA LEU A 86 7.38 -6.02 -13.48
C LEU A 86 6.48 -4.78 -13.37
N GLN A 87 6.77 -3.71 -14.12
CA GLN A 87 5.99 -2.49 -14.07
C GLN A 87 4.53 -2.71 -14.51
N ASN A 88 4.30 -3.51 -15.54
CA ASN A 88 2.96 -3.89 -15.99
C ASN A 88 2.21 -4.70 -14.92
N LEU A 89 2.88 -5.66 -14.27
CA LEU A 89 2.32 -6.44 -13.18
C LEU A 89 1.88 -5.53 -12.02
N LEU A 90 2.79 -4.65 -11.57
CA LEU A 90 2.51 -3.72 -10.47
C LEU A 90 1.35 -2.77 -10.81
N ALA A 91 1.29 -2.27 -12.06
CA ALA A 91 0.18 -1.43 -12.53
C ALA A 91 -1.16 -2.18 -12.48
N GLN A 92 -1.20 -3.44 -12.93
CA GLN A 92 -2.40 -4.27 -12.85
C GLN A 92 -2.87 -4.48 -11.39
N VAL A 93 -1.94 -4.74 -10.48
CA VAL A 93 -2.24 -4.88 -9.05
C VAL A 93 -2.84 -3.60 -8.49
N ARG A 94 -2.26 -2.42 -8.80
CA ARG A 94 -2.79 -1.12 -8.36
C ARG A 94 -4.19 -0.84 -8.92
N GLN A 95 -4.43 -1.14 -10.19
CA GLN A 95 -5.79 -1.04 -10.77
C GLN A 95 -6.80 -1.94 -10.04
N GLY A 96 -6.38 -3.12 -9.62
CA GLY A 96 -7.18 -4.02 -8.81
C GLY A 96 -7.62 -3.40 -7.47
N ARG A 97 -6.78 -2.54 -6.86
CA ARG A 97 -7.12 -1.82 -5.62
C ARG A 97 -8.30 -0.87 -5.84
N LEU A 98 -8.29 -0.09 -6.94
CA LEU A 98 -9.39 0.83 -7.28
C LEU A 98 -10.70 0.09 -7.55
N LYS A 99 -10.66 -0.98 -8.34
CA LYS A 99 -11.84 -1.82 -8.61
C LYS A 99 -12.41 -2.43 -7.32
N ARG A 100 -11.54 -2.85 -6.40
CA ARG A 100 -11.96 -3.36 -5.10
C ARG A 100 -12.61 -2.28 -4.25
N LEU A 101 -12.04 -1.06 -4.23
CA LEU A 101 -12.62 0.09 -3.52
C LEU A 101 -14.03 0.37 -4.03
N GLU A 102 -14.21 0.47 -5.34
CA GLU A 102 -15.50 0.70 -5.99
C GLU A 102 -16.54 -0.35 -5.56
N ALA A 103 -16.17 -1.62 -5.63
CA ALA A 103 -17.07 -2.72 -5.25
C ALA A 103 -17.43 -2.70 -3.75
N ILE A 104 -16.52 -2.31 -2.86
CA ILE A 104 -16.80 -2.13 -1.42
C ILE A 104 -17.72 -0.92 -1.21
N ALA A 105 -17.44 0.20 -1.87
CA ALA A 105 -18.24 1.41 -1.77
C ALA A 105 -19.69 1.16 -2.22
N ALA A 106 -19.89 0.46 -3.33
CA ALA A 106 -21.23 0.07 -3.80
C ALA A 106 -22.00 -0.81 -2.78
N LYS A 107 -21.30 -1.69 -2.05
CA LYS A 107 -21.90 -2.48 -0.97
C LYS A 107 -22.26 -1.63 0.25
N LEU A 108 -21.44 -0.63 0.57
CA LEU A 108 -21.70 0.31 1.66
C LEU A 108 -22.90 1.20 1.32
N GLU A 109 -23.01 1.68 0.08
CA GLU A 109 -24.13 2.49 -0.39
C GLU A 109 -25.47 1.76 -0.27
N LYS A 110 -25.51 0.47 -0.62
CA LYS A 110 -26.71 -0.40 -0.38
C LYS A 110 -27.09 -0.52 1.10
N LYS A 111 -26.23 -0.12 2.01
CA LYS A 111 -26.49 -0.05 3.47
C LYS A 111 -26.76 1.37 3.96
N GLY A 112 -26.95 2.32 3.04
CA GLY A 112 -27.22 3.72 3.37
C GLY A 112 -25.94 4.51 3.74
N ILE A 113 -24.74 3.99 3.40
CA ILE A 113 -23.45 4.65 3.65
C ILE A 113 -22.90 5.11 2.29
N GLY A 114 -23.31 6.30 1.86
CA GLY A 114 -22.85 6.91 0.61
C GLY A 114 -21.48 7.60 0.74
N GLY A 115 -20.86 7.91 -0.42
CA GLY A 115 -19.63 8.71 -0.49
C GLY A 115 -18.36 7.96 -0.08
N ALA A 116 -18.41 6.65 0.14
CA ALA A 116 -17.26 5.88 0.62
C ALA A 116 -16.11 5.80 -0.40
N TYR A 117 -16.41 5.84 -1.69
CA TYR A 117 -15.40 5.84 -2.76
C TYR A 117 -14.55 7.11 -2.70
N ASP A 118 -15.19 8.27 -2.85
CA ASP A 118 -14.50 9.57 -2.87
C ASP A 118 -13.85 9.88 -1.53
N GLY A 119 -14.55 9.56 -0.43
CA GLY A 119 -14.04 9.76 0.92
C GLY A 119 -12.77 8.94 1.22
N ALA A 120 -12.70 7.69 0.76
CA ALA A 120 -11.51 6.88 0.93
C ALA A 120 -10.36 7.36 0.04
N LEU A 121 -10.63 7.79 -1.19
CA LEU A 121 -9.63 8.37 -2.10
C LEU A 121 -9.06 9.68 -1.58
N ALA A 122 -9.89 10.52 -0.96
CA ALA A 122 -9.43 11.78 -0.36
C ALA A 122 -8.49 11.58 0.83
N LEU A 123 -8.58 10.43 1.50
CA LEU A 123 -7.75 10.07 2.64
C LEU A 123 -6.47 9.31 2.28
N ALA A 124 -6.32 8.90 1.02
CA ALA A 124 -5.13 8.23 0.53
C ALA A 124 -4.13 9.25 0.00
N ALA A 125 -2.91 9.28 0.53
CA ALA A 125 -1.83 10.12 0.02
C ALA A 125 -1.50 9.77 -1.43
N ASN A 126 -1.40 8.48 -1.73
CA ASN A 126 -1.34 7.94 -3.08
C ASN A 126 -2.68 7.24 -3.40
N LYS A 127 -3.43 7.80 -4.35
CA LYS A 127 -4.76 7.28 -4.74
C LYS A 127 -4.71 5.87 -5.33
N GLU A 128 -3.61 5.51 -6.00
CA GLU A 128 -3.41 4.15 -6.54
C GLU A 128 -3.22 3.11 -5.42
N MET A 129 -2.81 3.56 -4.22
CA MET A 129 -2.56 2.72 -3.06
C MET A 129 -3.70 2.70 -2.05
N VAL A 130 -4.89 3.13 -2.48
CA VAL A 130 -6.09 3.07 -1.64
C VAL A 130 -6.38 1.65 -1.14
N SER A 131 -6.76 1.54 0.13
CA SER A 131 -6.97 0.26 0.80
C SER A 131 -8.20 0.27 1.70
N ARG A 132 -8.57 -0.90 2.24
CA ARG A 132 -9.64 -1.02 3.25
C ARG A 132 -9.39 -0.14 4.49
N THR A 133 -8.14 0.19 4.78
CA THR A 133 -7.80 1.10 5.88
C THR A 133 -8.31 2.52 5.61
N HIS A 134 -8.22 3.00 4.37
CA HIS A 134 -8.76 4.31 4.00
C HIS A 134 -10.29 4.33 4.08
N ILE A 135 -10.97 3.25 3.68
CA ILE A 135 -12.41 3.10 3.87
C ILE A 135 -12.77 3.11 5.37
N ALA A 136 -11.99 2.41 6.20
CA ALA A 136 -12.21 2.41 7.64
C ALA A 136 -12.05 3.82 8.25
N LYS A 137 -11.04 4.59 7.81
CA LYS A 137 -10.85 5.99 8.21
C LYS A 137 -12.05 6.85 7.80
N PHE A 138 -12.54 6.71 6.57
CA PHE A 138 -13.75 7.39 6.10
C PHE A 138 -14.95 7.06 7.00
N LEU A 139 -15.20 5.77 7.27
CA LEU A 139 -16.31 5.34 8.11
C LEU A 139 -16.25 5.92 9.54
N ILE A 140 -15.05 6.11 10.08
CA ILE A 140 -14.85 6.75 11.39
C ILE A 140 -15.17 8.25 11.30
N GLN A 141 -14.62 8.95 10.31
CA GLN A 141 -14.86 10.39 10.12
C GLN A 141 -16.33 10.72 9.85
N ALA A 142 -17.00 9.85 9.09
CA ALA A 142 -18.44 9.99 8.81
C ALA A 142 -19.34 9.51 9.96
N GLY A 143 -18.78 9.07 11.10
CA GLY A 143 -19.54 8.68 12.29
C GLY A 143 -20.25 7.33 12.22
N HIS A 144 -19.98 6.51 11.19
CA HIS A 144 -20.62 5.20 11.03
C HIS A 144 -20.04 4.12 11.96
N VAL A 145 -18.81 4.33 12.42
CA VAL A 145 -18.10 3.45 13.37
C VAL A 145 -17.19 4.27 14.30
N LYS A 146 -16.87 3.73 15.47
CA LYS A 146 -16.07 4.42 16.49
C LYS A 146 -14.56 4.29 16.25
N ASN A 147 -14.11 3.21 15.63
CA ASN A 147 -12.69 2.91 15.42
C ASN A 147 -12.49 1.91 14.29
N LYS A 148 -11.22 1.71 13.90
CA LYS A 148 -10.81 0.80 12.83
C LYS A 148 -11.30 -0.64 13.08
N GLN A 149 -11.15 -1.15 14.30
CA GLN A 149 -11.56 -2.51 14.66
C GLN A 149 -13.05 -2.71 14.37
N GLN A 150 -13.90 -1.75 14.77
CA GLN A 150 -15.33 -1.81 14.50
C GLN A 150 -15.67 -1.78 13.01
N ALA A 151 -14.94 -0.98 12.19
CA ALA A 151 -15.11 -0.96 10.74
C ALA A 151 -14.88 -2.34 10.12
N PHE A 152 -13.81 -3.00 10.52
CA PHE A 152 -13.49 -4.34 10.02
C PHE A 152 -14.46 -5.41 10.54
N THR A 153 -14.81 -5.38 11.81
CA THR A 153 -15.72 -6.37 12.40
C THR A 153 -17.13 -6.27 11.80
N LYS A 154 -17.60 -5.04 11.50
CA LYS A 154 -18.98 -4.80 11.05
C LYS A 154 -19.11 -4.90 9.52
N TYR A 155 -18.13 -4.38 8.76
CA TYR A 155 -18.28 -4.19 7.31
C TYR A 155 -17.16 -4.80 6.45
N LEU A 156 -15.87 -4.58 6.78
CA LEU A 156 -14.76 -4.69 5.86
C LEU A 156 -13.94 -5.97 6.01
N GLY A 157 -14.03 -6.64 7.15
CA GLY A 157 -13.30 -7.89 7.42
C GLY A 157 -13.76 -9.03 6.52
N ASP A 158 -12.94 -10.05 6.39
CA ASP A 158 -13.25 -11.19 5.55
C ASP A 158 -14.54 -11.88 6.01
N GLY A 159 -15.41 -12.20 5.05
CA GLY A 159 -16.75 -12.75 5.31
C GLY A 159 -17.77 -11.74 5.81
N LYS A 160 -17.43 -10.45 5.99
CA LYS A 160 -18.36 -9.41 6.42
C LYS A 160 -19.17 -8.85 5.25
N SER A 161 -20.24 -8.12 5.60
CA SER A 161 -21.28 -7.72 4.66
C SER A 161 -20.81 -6.88 3.47
N CYS A 162 -19.76 -6.07 3.64
CA CYS A 162 -19.17 -5.28 2.55
C CYS A 162 -17.80 -5.82 2.11
N ALA A 163 -17.40 -6.99 2.61
CA ALA A 163 -16.17 -7.62 2.14
C ALA A 163 -16.26 -7.93 0.64
N VAL A 164 -15.17 -7.65 -0.08
CA VAL A 164 -14.97 -8.03 -1.47
C VAL A 164 -13.70 -8.87 -1.54
N ARG A 165 -13.88 -10.12 -1.96
CA ARG A 165 -12.74 -10.98 -2.27
C ARG A 165 -12.03 -10.39 -3.49
N HIS A 166 -10.74 -10.30 -3.42
CA HIS A 166 -9.92 -9.82 -4.51
C HIS A 166 -8.79 -10.81 -4.76
N GLU A 167 -8.55 -11.11 -6.01
CA GLU A 167 -7.41 -11.91 -6.44
C GLU A 167 -6.37 -10.95 -7.00
N TRP A 168 -5.22 -10.95 -6.35
CA TRP A 168 -4.03 -10.24 -6.80
C TRP A 168 -3.31 -11.07 -7.87
N ALA A 169 -2.11 -10.67 -8.26
CA ALA A 169 -1.26 -11.52 -9.09
C ALA A 169 -1.15 -12.93 -8.48
N THR A 170 -1.06 -13.94 -9.33
CA THR A 170 -0.79 -15.33 -8.90
C THR A 170 0.70 -15.59 -8.89
N LEU A 171 1.15 -16.36 -7.91
CA LEU A 171 2.50 -16.92 -7.91
C LEU A 171 2.61 -18.03 -8.93
#